data_ea7b5e5c9828e80c78fa178ce24a0d71
#
_entry.id   ea7b5e5c9828e80c78fa178ce24a0d71
#
_cell.length_a   1.000
_cell.length_b   1.000
_cell.length_c   1.000
_cell.angle_alpha   90.00
_cell.angle_beta   90.00
_cell.angle_gamma   90.00
#
_symmetry.space_group_name_H-M   'P 1'
#
loop_
_entity.id
_entity.type
_entity.pdbx_description
1 polymer ?
#
loop_
_entity_poly.entity_id
_entity_poly.type
_entity_poly.pdbx_seq_one_letter_code
_entity_poly.pdbx_strand_id
1 'polypeptide(L)'
;MKKKKVFVKATLAVALAIFSSTAAMGQGTEKADSAKSILEQKWVKELADRIQLHGYAQGGYNFNHNAAGNTNTFELKRVLFWANAQITDRWSFLFMHDFSSVVQEFYTDYRITNNKALTVRVGQFKNGLSLENPLSPTSMEAIDVYSEGVTYLTGCGSDPLLGVQYGRDLGLSLFGETNNGKFRYELDVMNGQGINKKDGNNFKDFILRLEYRPVKGLNLVATGQIGRGHSILADGKVSVYNPTIQNGEDYKRNRWTLGFDYKSKAFNAHGEYLEGIDGDVVSRGGYLTGAVPLGTPKLEFVGSYDYFNYNTSAGMDQHKAIAGFQYWFYKKCRFQVQYVYKNAYLTGKPDVPTTQFVRGGNHAVMCQLQVRFN
;
A
#
# COMPACT_ATOMS: atom_id res chain seq x y z
N MET A 1 8.20 -20.96 21.23
CA MET A 1 8.74 -19.64 21.61
C MET A 1 10.26 -19.51 21.52
N LYS A 2 11.08 -20.49 21.93
CA LYS A 2 12.57 -20.39 21.88
C LYS A 2 13.17 -20.25 20.47
N LYS A 3 12.63 -20.89 19.43
CA LYS A 3 13.15 -20.82 18.04
C LYS A 3 12.99 -19.44 17.37
N LYS A 4 11.94 -18.66 17.70
CA LYS A 4 11.76 -17.29 17.15
C LYS A 4 12.81 -16.31 17.68
N LYS A 5 13.21 -16.42 18.96
CA LYS A 5 14.24 -15.55 19.58
C LYS A 5 15.63 -15.75 18.96
N VAL A 6 15.95 -16.97 18.50
CA VAL A 6 17.25 -17.28 17.87
C VAL A 6 17.37 -16.65 16.49
N PHE A 7 16.27 -16.62 15.71
CA PHE A 7 16.28 -16.06 14.35
C PHE A 7 16.47 -14.54 14.35
N VAL A 8 15.79 -13.81 15.25
CA VAL A 8 15.93 -12.35 15.40
C VAL A 8 17.35 -11.97 15.83
N LYS A 9 17.97 -12.76 16.72
CA LYS A 9 19.36 -12.54 17.15
C LYS A 9 20.38 -12.74 16.02
N ALA A 10 20.16 -13.71 15.14
CA ALA A 10 21.01 -13.94 13.96
C ALA A 10 20.87 -12.81 12.92
N THR A 11 19.67 -12.28 12.73
CA THR A 11 19.42 -11.21 11.74
C THR A 11 19.99 -9.87 12.20
N LEU A 12 19.92 -9.55 13.50
CA LEU A 12 20.53 -8.32 14.04
C LEU A 12 22.07 -8.40 13.99
N ALA A 13 22.64 -9.60 14.20
CA ALA A 13 24.05 -9.85 14.05
C ALA A 13 24.54 -9.63 12.61
N VAL A 14 23.76 -10.07 11.63
CA VAL A 14 24.04 -9.86 10.20
C VAL A 14 23.92 -8.37 9.82
N ALA A 15 22.91 -7.65 10.31
CA ALA A 15 22.75 -6.22 10.06
C ALA A 15 23.90 -5.39 10.69
N LEU A 16 24.29 -5.67 11.91
CA LEU A 16 25.44 -5.03 12.56
C LEU A 16 26.77 -5.42 11.88
N ALA A 17 26.93 -6.65 11.40
CA ALA A 17 28.10 -7.09 10.65
C ALA A 17 28.21 -6.41 9.28
N ILE A 18 27.09 -6.15 8.60
CA ILE A 18 27.06 -5.41 7.32
C ILE A 18 27.46 -3.94 7.53
N PHE A 19 27.00 -3.28 8.61
CA PHE A 19 27.41 -1.91 8.94
C PHE A 19 28.87 -1.80 9.40
N SER A 20 29.44 -2.85 10.00
CA SER A 20 30.86 -2.88 10.41
C SER A 20 31.80 -3.29 9.28
N SER A 21 31.34 -4.03 8.26
CA SER A 21 32.16 -4.52 7.14
C SER A 21 32.48 -3.46 6.08
N THR A 22 31.75 -2.36 6.03
CA THR A 22 32.06 -1.21 5.17
C THR A 22 33.24 -0.37 5.69
N ALA A 23 33.67 -0.56 6.92
CA ALA A 23 34.75 0.21 7.56
C ALA A 23 36.10 -0.51 7.65
N ALA A 24 36.22 -1.80 7.27
CA ALA A 24 37.51 -2.51 7.40
C ALA A 24 37.61 -3.77 6.51
N MET A 25 38.15 -3.62 5.35
CA MET A 25 38.78 -4.72 4.63
C MET A 25 40.19 -4.96 5.19
N GLY A 26 40.36 -5.98 5.99
CA GLY A 26 41.65 -6.47 6.49
C GLY A 26 41.67 -6.86 7.97
N GLN A 27 41.63 -8.15 8.28
CA GLN A 27 41.91 -8.93 9.48
C GLN A 27 40.74 -9.78 9.98
N GLY A 28 40.87 -11.12 9.85
CA GLY A 28 39.73 -12.02 9.82
C GLY A 28 39.35 -12.76 11.10
N THR A 29 40.11 -12.79 12.19
CA THR A 29 39.82 -13.62 13.35
C THR A 29 39.51 -12.85 14.64
N GLU A 30 40.17 -11.76 14.95
CA GLU A 30 39.82 -10.90 16.10
C GLU A 30 38.44 -10.24 16.01
N LYS A 31 37.91 -10.06 14.81
CA LYS A 31 36.60 -9.44 14.58
C LYS A 31 35.39 -10.32 14.91
N ALA A 32 35.52 -11.64 14.81
CA ALA A 32 34.43 -12.55 15.15
C ALA A 32 34.21 -12.59 16.67
N ASP A 33 35.25 -12.52 17.45
CA ASP A 33 35.17 -12.51 18.91
C ASP A 33 34.72 -11.14 19.44
N SER A 34 35.15 -10.04 18.83
CA SER A 34 34.66 -8.70 19.20
C SER A 34 33.16 -8.52 18.85
N ALA A 35 32.71 -9.00 17.70
CA ALA A 35 31.28 -8.99 17.32
C ALA A 35 30.46 -9.86 18.30
N LYS A 36 30.99 -11.02 18.74
CA LYS A 36 30.34 -11.88 19.70
C LYS A 36 30.24 -11.22 21.09
N SER A 37 31.30 -10.54 21.52
CA SER A 37 31.32 -9.81 22.80
C SER A 37 30.33 -8.64 22.81
N ILE A 38 30.17 -7.90 21.69
CA ILE A 38 29.20 -6.82 21.55
C ILE A 38 27.75 -7.38 21.61
N LEU A 39 27.49 -8.51 20.96
CA LEU A 39 26.17 -9.15 20.98
C LEU A 39 25.77 -9.72 22.33
N GLU A 40 26.75 -10.00 23.19
CA GLU A 40 26.54 -10.49 24.56
C GLU A 40 26.27 -9.37 25.57
N GLN A 41 26.49 -8.11 25.22
CA GLN A 41 26.22 -6.97 26.09
C GLN A 41 24.73 -6.85 26.41
N LYS A 42 24.39 -6.54 27.64
CA LYS A 42 23.01 -6.47 28.15
C LYS A 42 22.14 -5.51 27.33
N TRP A 43 22.68 -4.34 27.00
CA TRP A 43 21.94 -3.33 26.23
C TRP A 43 21.64 -3.77 24.79
N VAL A 44 22.50 -4.54 24.14
CA VAL A 44 22.26 -5.10 22.80
C VAL A 44 21.13 -6.12 22.84
N LYS A 45 21.08 -6.94 23.87
CA LYS A 45 19.99 -7.89 24.09
C LYS A 45 18.66 -7.18 24.34
N GLU A 46 18.67 -6.16 25.18
CA GLU A 46 17.49 -5.32 25.45
C GLU A 46 17.00 -4.61 24.18
N LEU A 47 17.89 -4.07 23.36
CA LEU A 47 17.55 -3.45 22.07
C LEU A 47 16.98 -4.48 21.09
N ALA A 48 17.59 -5.65 20.98
CA ALA A 48 17.13 -6.73 20.11
C ALA A 48 15.75 -7.29 20.51
N ASP A 49 15.41 -7.27 21.78
CA ASP A 49 14.08 -7.68 22.25
C ASP A 49 12.99 -6.64 21.92
N ARG A 50 13.38 -5.38 21.69
CA ARG A 50 12.48 -4.26 21.35
C ARG A 50 12.31 -4.02 19.84
N ILE A 51 13.20 -4.56 18.99
CA ILE A 51 13.15 -4.41 17.54
C ILE A 51 12.59 -5.68 16.90
N GLN A 52 11.59 -5.50 16.06
CA GLN A 52 11.00 -6.56 15.23
C GLN A 52 11.28 -6.27 13.77
N LEU A 53 11.92 -7.22 13.08
CA LEU A 53 12.21 -7.14 11.66
C LEU A 53 11.21 -7.96 10.87
N HIS A 54 10.73 -7.38 9.78
CA HIS A 54 9.75 -7.98 8.88
C HIS A 54 10.14 -7.72 7.43
N GLY A 55 9.61 -8.53 6.53
CA GLY A 55 9.80 -8.27 5.11
C GLY A 55 8.99 -9.21 4.24
N TYR A 56 8.86 -8.81 2.99
CA TYR A 56 8.32 -9.66 1.94
C TYR A 56 8.87 -9.25 0.57
N ALA A 57 8.84 -10.21 -0.35
CA ALA A 57 9.10 -9.99 -1.76
C ALA A 57 7.95 -10.54 -2.60
N GLN A 58 7.62 -9.82 -3.67
CA GLN A 58 6.66 -10.23 -4.70
C GLN A 58 7.30 -10.03 -6.06
N GLY A 59 7.29 -11.06 -6.88
CA GLY A 59 7.77 -11.03 -8.25
C GLY A 59 7.10 -12.11 -9.07
N GLY A 60 7.17 -12.00 -10.38
CA GLY A 60 6.49 -12.95 -11.23
C GLY A 60 6.63 -12.66 -12.71
N TYR A 61 5.68 -13.16 -13.46
CA TYR A 61 5.59 -13.02 -14.90
C TYR A 61 4.27 -12.37 -15.29
N ASN A 62 4.33 -11.48 -16.26
CA ASN A 62 3.18 -10.77 -16.80
C ASN A 62 3.20 -10.86 -18.34
N PHE A 63 2.11 -11.34 -18.91
CA PHE A 63 1.83 -11.32 -20.34
C PHE A 63 0.63 -10.44 -20.60
N ASN A 64 0.73 -9.48 -21.54
CA ASN A 64 -0.37 -8.60 -21.93
C ASN A 64 -0.59 -8.71 -23.44
N HIS A 65 -1.85 -8.62 -23.84
CA HIS A 65 -2.32 -8.56 -25.21
C HIS A 65 -3.38 -7.48 -25.37
N ASN A 66 -3.15 -6.54 -26.26
CA ASN A 66 -4.12 -5.52 -26.67
C ASN A 66 -3.90 -5.13 -28.15
N ALA A 67 -4.63 -4.15 -28.63
CA ALA A 67 -4.54 -3.70 -30.03
C ALA A 67 -3.17 -3.16 -30.44
N ALA A 68 -2.31 -2.77 -29.48
CA ALA A 68 -0.93 -2.36 -29.75
C ALA A 68 0.05 -3.53 -29.85
N GLY A 69 -0.42 -4.77 -29.62
CA GLY A 69 0.36 -5.99 -29.69
C GLY A 69 0.54 -6.73 -28.37
N ASN A 70 1.51 -7.63 -28.35
CA ASN A 70 1.82 -8.45 -27.18
C ASN A 70 3.05 -7.94 -26.46
N THR A 71 3.01 -7.98 -25.14
CA THR A 71 4.17 -7.75 -24.29
C THR A 71 4.27 -8.82 -23.23
N ASN A 72 5.49 -9.20 -22.86
CA ASN A 72 5.70 -10.11 -21.74
C ASN A 72 6.97 -9.72 -20.97
N THR A 73 6.98 -9.96 -19.68
CA THR A 73 8.12 -9.65 -18.84
C THR A 73 8.12 -10.44 -17.53
N PHE A 74 9.31 -10.77 -17.05
CA PHE A 74 9.50 -11.08 -15.64
C PHE A 74 9.71 -9.78 -14.89
N GLU A 75 9.07 -9.64 -13.75
CA GLU A 75 9.14 -8.42 -12.95
C GLU A 75 9.34 -8.70 -11.48
N LEU A 76 10.08 -7.83 -10.81
CA LEU A 76 10.17 -7.75 -9.37
C LEU A 76 9.29 -6.59 -8.91
N LYS A 77 8.10 -6.91 -8.41
CA LYS A 77 7.10 -5.90 -8.07
C LYS A 77 7.45 -5.14 -6.80
N ARG A 78 7.90 -5.83 -5.75
CA ARG A 78 8.17 -5.26 -4.43
C ARG A 78 9.18 -6.10 -3.66
N VAL A 79 10.09 -5.42 -2.97
CA VAL A 79 11.01 -6.02 -1.99
C VAL A 79 10.99 -5.14 -0.74
N LEU A 80 10.03 -5.34 0.14
CA LEU A 80 9.88 -4.53 1.34
C LEU A 80 10.55 -5.16 2.55
N PHE A 81 11.21 -4.30 3.27
CA PHE A 81 11.79 -4.60 4.57
C PHE A 81 11.43 -3.49 5.56
N TRP A 82 11.02 -3.86 6.78
CA TRP A 82 10.74 -2.86 7.82
C TRP A 82 11.14 -3.32 9.21
N ALA A 83 11.45 -2.34 10.03
CA ALA A 83 11.76 -2.48 11.44
C ALA A 83 10.73 -1.74 12.29
N ASN A 84 10.14 -2.44 13.25
CA ASN A 84 9.37 -1.83 14.33
C ASN A 84 10.24 -1.78 15.58
N ALA A 85 10.42 -0.58 16.15
CA ALA A 85 11.15 -0.41 17.41
C ALA A 85 10.18 0.07 18.50
N GLN A 86 10.06 -0.70 19.59
CA GLN A 86 9.32 -0.29 20.78
C GLN A 86 10.28 0.47 21.71
N ILE A 87 10.21 1.79 21.73
CA ILE A 87 11.09 2.67 22.52
C ILE A 87 10.70 2.60 24.00
N THR A 88 9.41 2.80 24.29
CA THR A 88 8.79 2.60 25.60
C THR A 88 7.48 1.85 25.44
N ASP A 89 6.77 1.54 26.50
CA ASP A 89 5.45 0.88 26.44
C ASP A 89 4.40 1.69 25.66
N ARG A 90 4.61 3.01 25.52
CA ARG A 90 3.71 3.92 24.81
C ARG A 90 4.28 4.49 23.53
N TRP A 91 5.57 4.43 23.32
CA TRP A 91 6.26 5.05 22.21
C TRP A 91 6.90 4.01 21.31
N SER A 92 6.52 4.00 20.04
CA SER A 92 7.09 3.13 19.01
C SER A 92 7.50 3.92 17.78
N PHE A 93 8.36 3.31 16.99
CA PHE A 93 8.89 3.85 15.76
C PHE A 93 8.84 2.78 14.67
N LEU A 94 8.54 3.18 13.43
CA LEU A 94 8.60 2.32 12.27
C LEU A 94 9.46 2.97 11.17
N PHE A 95 10.32 2.15 10.58
CA PHE A 95 11.01 2.44 9.32
C PHE A 95 10.73 1.34 8.33
N MET A 96 10.33 1.71 7.09
CA MET A 96 10.04 0.76 5.99
C MET A 96 10.67 1.26 4.70
N HIS A 97 11.40 0.37 4.03
CA HIS A 97 11.99 0.61 2.73
C HIS A 97 11.56 -0.45 1.71
N ASP A 98 11.26 -0.01 0.50
CA ASP A 98 11.11 -0.89 -0.66
C ASP A 98 12.38 -0.82 -1.50
N PHE A 99 13.15 -1.91 -1.51
CA PHE A 99 14.41 -2.01 -2.25
C PHE A 99 14.22 -2.01 -3.78
N SER A 100 12.99 -2.16 -4.26
CA SER A 100 12.65 -1.96 -5.68
C SER A 100 12.28 -0.50 -6.01
N SER A 101 12.20 0.40 -5.01
CA SER A 101 11.67 1.75 -5.17
C SER A 101 12.28 2.74 -4.17
N VAL A 102 11.57 3.16 -3.12
CA VAL A 102 11.95 4.26 -2.22
C VAL A 102 11.65 3.93 -0.76
N VAL A 103 12.07 4.84 0.17
CA VAL A 103 11.60 4.81 1.55
C VAL A 103 10.08 4.96 1.57
N GLN A 104 9.39 3.96 2.08
CA GLN A 104 7.94 3.89 2.08
C GLN A 104 7.33 4.56 3.31
N GLU A 105 7.77 4.18 4.49
CA GLU A 105 7.22 4.70 5.74
C GLU A 105 8.31 4.99 6.75
N PHE A 106 8.14 6.10 7.43
CA PHE A 106 9.01 6.56 8.49
C PHE A 106 8.17 7.39 9.45
N TYR A 107 7.74 6.78 10.56
CA TYR A 107 6.87 7.45 11.51
C TYR A 107 7.09 6.99 12.95
N THR A 108 6.60 7.81 13.87
CA THR A 108 6.55 7.47 15.29
C THR A 108 5.11 7.54 15.81
N ASP A 109 4.75 6.59 16.65
CA ASP A 109 3.46 6.52 17.32
C ASP A 109 3.64 6.75 18.82
N TYR A 110 2.87 7.64 19.39
CA TYR A 110 2.78 7.85 20.83
C TYR A 110 1.36 7.62 21.33
N ARG A 111 1.19 6.60 22.19
CA ARG A 111 -0.10 6.29 22.82
C ARG A 111 -0.35 7.24 23.96
N ILE A 112 -1.35 8.11 23.81
CA ILE A 112 -1.71 9.12 24.82
C ILE A 112 -2.44 8.46 25.99
N THR A 113 -3.41 7.59 25.69
CA THR A 113 -4.21 6.89 26.71
C THR A 113 -3.60 5.54 27.09
N ASN A 114 -3.91 5.03 28.28
CA ASN A 114 -3.46 3.70 28.72
C ASN A 114 -4.10 2.55 27.93
N ASN A 115 -5.30 2.79 27.39
CA ASN A 115 -5.98 1.90 26.44
C ASN A 115 -5.63 2.31 25.00
N LYS A 116 -6.31 1.73 24.01
CA LYS A 116 -6.13 2.05 22.60
C LYS A 116 -7.00 3.21 22.10
N ALA A 117 -7.59 3.99 23.01
CA ALA A 117 -8.55 5.00 22.62
C ALA A 117 -7.92 6.17 21.87
N LEU A 118 -6.67 6.55 22.18
CA LEU A 118 -6.01 7.66 21.47
C LEU A 118 -4.51 7.42 21.31
N THR A 119 -4.07 7.47 20.05
CA THR A 119 -2.66 7.44 19.64
C THR A 119 -2.43 8.59 18.66
N VAL A 120 -1.27 9.22 18.75
CA VAL A 120 -0.78 10.21 17.80
C VAL A 120 0.31 9.56 16.97
N ARG A 121 0.26 9.75 15.66
CA ARG A 121 1.31 9.39 14.70
C ARG A 121 1.85 10.64 14.04
N VAL A 122 3.16 10.70 13.83
CA VAL A 122 3.83 11.77 13.09
C VAL A 122 4.87 11.16 12.16
N GLY A 123 4.89 11.59 10.92
CA GLY A 123 5.85 11.15 9.92
C GLY A 123 5.23 10.88 8.56
N GLN A 124 5.83 9.96 7.81
CA GLN A 124 5.33 9.49 6.51
C GLN A 124 4.69 8.12 6.67
N PHE A 125 3.44 8.01 6.27
CA PHE A 125 2.66 6.77 6.36
C PHE A 125 1.53 6.74 5.34
N LYS A 126 0.88 5.57 5.20
CA LYS A 126 -0.31 5.44 4.36
C LYS A 126 -1.44 6.27 4.93
N ASN A 127 -2.04 7.11 4.09
CA ASN A 127 -3.22 7.88 4.48
C ASN A 127 -4.44 6.95 4.69
N GLY A 128 -5.38 7.40 5.52
CA GLY A 128 -6.59 6.65 5.89
C GLY A 128 -7.66 6.56 4.81
N LEU A 129 -7.47 7.13 3.62
CA LEU A 129 -8.45 7.11 2.55
C LEU A 129 -8.60 5.71 1.95
N SER A 130 -9.83 5.28 1.68
CA SER A 130 -10.19 3.98 1.13
C SER A 130 -10.02 2.79 2.08
N LEU A 131 -10.78 1.73 1.82
CA LEU A 131 -10.66 0.45 2.51
C LEU A 131 -9.33 -0.25 2.20
N GLU A 132 -8.92 -0.27 0.93
CA GLU A 132 -7.75 -1.03 0.48
C GLU A 132 -6.41 -0.33 0.78
N ASN A 133 -6.34 1.02 0.72
CA ASN A 133 -5.06 1.71 0.81
C ASN A 133 -4.24 1.34 2.06
N PRO A 134 -4.79 1.31 3.29
CA PRO A 134 -4.03 0.93 4.48
C PRO A 134 -3.60 -0.54 4.51
N LEU A 135 -4.23 -1.40 3.69
CA LEU A 135 -3.95 -2.84 3.70
C LEU A 135 -2.56 -3.15 3.11
N SER A 136 -1.99 -4.27 3.58
CA SER A 136 -0.73 -4.76 3.02
C SER A 136 -0.98 -5.45 1.69
N PRO A 137 -0.16 -5.21 0.65
CA PRO A 137 -0.22 -5.97 -0.60
C PRO A 137 -0.19 -7.48 -0.44
N THR A 138 0.40 -7.98 0.64
CA THR A 138 0.45 -9.43 0.92
C THR A 138 -0.87 -10.02 1.41
N SER A 139 -1.86 -9.20 1.73
CA SER A 139 -3.20 -9.62 2.17
C SER A 139 -4.26 -9.44 1.08
N MET A 140 -3.92 -8.78 -0.03
CA MET A 140 -4.84 -8.55 -1.14
C MET A 140 -4.89 -9.78 -2.06
N GLU A 141 -6.06 -10.08 -2.59
CA GLU A 141 -6.31 -11.25 -3.44
C GLU A 141 -5.83 -11.02 -4.88
N ALA A 142 -5.96 -9.78 -5.40
CA ALA A 142 -5.53 -9.42 -6.74
C ALA A 142 -4.00 -9.24 -6.81
N ILE A 143 -3.37 -9.71 -7.89
CA ILE A 143 -1.93 -9.53 -8.15
C ILE A 143 -1.61 -8.05 -8.39
N ASP A 144 -2.52 -7.30 -9.03
CA ASP A 144 -2.42 -5.84 -9.19
C ASP A 144 -2.70 -5.06 -7.89
N VAL A 145 -3.05 -5.77 -6.83
CA VAL A 145 -3.27 -5.31 -5.47
C VAL A 145 -4.52 -4.46 -5.32
N TYR A 146 -4.57 -3.25 -5.89
CA TYR A 146 -5.63 -2.28 -5.65
C TYR A 146 -6.61 -2.19 -6.83
N SER A 147 -7.86 -1.81 -6.53
CA SER A 147 -8.84 -1.46 -7.55
C SER A 147 -8.43 -0.20 -8.32
N GLU A 148 -9.02 0.00 -9.49
CA GLU A 148 -8.73 1.18 -10.33
C GLU A 148 -9.07 2.49 -9.60
N GLY A 149 -10.25 2.53 -8.94
CA GLY A 149 -10.67 3.69 -8.17
C GLY A 149 -9.77 3.99 -6.98
N VAL A 150 -9.32 2.96 -6.25
CA VAL A 150 -8.36 3.13 -5.15
C VAL A 150 -7.02 3.61 -5.68
N THR A 151 -6.52 2.99 -6.76
CA THR A 151 -5.26 3.41 -7.40
C THR A 151 -5.29 4.88 -7.80
N TYR A 152 -6.38 5.32 -8.43
CA TYR A 152 -6.55 6.69 -8.91
C TYR A 152 -6.74 7.69 -7.77
N LEU A 153 -7.69 7.44 -6.85
CA LEU A 153 -8.08 8.41 -5.83
C LEU A 153 -7.10 8.49 -4.65
N THR A 154 -6.41 7.41 -4.31
CA THR A 154 -5.45 7.41 -3.18
C THR A 154 -4.01 7.57 -3.65
N GLY A 155 -3.76 7.49 -4.96
CA GLY A 155 -2.42 7.47 -5.52
C GLY A 155 -1.60 6.25 -5.06
N CYS A 156 -2.24 5.09 -4.86
CA CYS A 156 -1.52 3.85 -4.50
C CYS A 156 -0.45 3.45 -5.53
N GLY A 157 -0.61 3.91 -6.76
CA GLY A 157 0.40 3.89 -7.80
C GLY A 157 0.92 5.29 -8.08
N SER A 158 0.65 5.79 -9.28
CA SER A 158 0.95 7.15 -9.72
C SER A 158 -0.34 7.96 -9.81
N ASP A 159 -0.37 9.10 -9.15
CA ASP A 159 -1.43 10.09 -9.31
C ASP A 159 -1.19 10.86 -10.62
N PRO A 160 -2.19 11.07 -11.47
CA PRO A 160 -2.01 11.71 -12.77
C PRO A 160 -1.62 13.19 -12.70
N LEU A 161 -1.83 13.87 -11.58
CA LEU A 161 -1.48 15.28 -11.36
C LEU A 161 -0.30 15.47 -10.40
N LEU A 162 -0.09 14.51 -9.49
CA LEU A 162 0.90 14.60 -8.42
C LEU A 162 2.07 13.60 -8.58
N GLY A 163 2.01 12.74 -9.60
CA GLY A 163 3.00 11.70 -9.86
C GLY A 163 2.96 10.57 -8.83
N VAL A 164 4.10 9.90 -8.61
CA VAL A 164 4.19 8.72 -7.74
C VAL A 164 3.86 9.07 -6.29
N GLN A 165 2.94 8.34 -5.68
CA GLN A 165 2.43 8.58 -4.32
C GLN A 165 2.51 7.33 -3.42
N TYR A 166 2.27 6.13 -3.96
CA TYR A 166 2.15 4.86 -3.23
C TYR A 166 1.14 4.89 -2.08
N GLY A 167 0.10 5.75 -2.16
CA GLY A 167 -0.92 5.93 -1.13
C GLY A 167 -0.42 6.51 0.19
N ARG A 168 0.73 7.18 0.17
CA ARG A 168 1.41 7.71 1.35
C ARG A 168 1.58 9.20 1.29
N ASP A 169 1.73 9.81 2.46
CA ASP A 169 2.02 11.22 2.59
C ASP A 169 2.71 11.53 3.93
N LEU A 170 3.23 12.74 4.04
CA LEU A 170 3.81 13.29 5.26
C LEU A 170 2.73 14.02 6.06
N GLY A 171 2.63 13.73 7.36
CA GLY A 171 1.63 14.38 8.18
C GLY A 171 1.55 13.88 9.62
N LEU A 172 0.38 14.16 10.19
CA LEU A 172 -0.02 13.77 11.55
C LEU A 172 -1.31 12.97 11.47
N SER A 173 -1.43 11.92 12.28
CA SER A 173 -2.68 11.17 12.48
C SER A 173 -3.05 11.07 13.95
N LEU A 174 -4.33 11.23 14.24
CA LEU A 174 -4.96 10.94 15.52
C LEU A 174 -5.88 9.75 15.35
N PHE A 175 -5.59 8.63 15.97
CA PHE A 175 -6.40 7.43 15.80
C PHE A 175 -6.61 6.66 17.10
N GLY A 176 -7.66 5.86 17.10
CA GLY A 176 -7.98 5.02 18.24
C GLY A 176 -9.11 4.05 17.96
N GLU A 177 -9.38 3.20 18.96
CA GLU A 177 -10.50 2.27 18.94
C GLU A 177 -11.18 2.19 20.31
N THR A 178 -12.45 1.85 20.31
CA THR A 178 -13.21 1.59 21.54
C THR A 178 -12.68 0.33 22.24
N ASN A 179 -12.86 0.25 23.57
CA ASN A 179 -12.36 -0.89 24.37
C ASN A 179 -12.90 -2.25 23.91
N ASN A 180 -14.10 -2.29 23.33
CA ASN A 180 -14.70 -3.50 22.77
C ASN A 180 -14.24 -3.81 21.33
N GLY A 181 -13.38 -2.96 20.74
CA GLY A 181 -12.85 -3.09 19.39
C GLY A 181 -13.88 -2.97 18.26
N LYS A 182 -15.13 -2.56 18.57
CA LYS A 182 -16.19 -2.46 17.57
C LYS A 182 -16.11 -1.21 16.71
N PHE A 183 -15.56 -0.12 17.25
CA PHE A 183 -15.45 1.14 16.54
C PHE A 183 -14.00 1.62 16.53
N ARG A 184 -13.48 1.98 15.35
CA ARG A 184 -12.18 2.63 15.16
C ARG A 184 -12.38 3.93 14.41
N TYR A 185 -11.58 4.92 14.75
CA TYR A 185 -11.51 6.20 14.05
C TYR A 185 -10.06 6.60 13.79
N GLU A 186 -9.88 7.39 12.74
CA GLU A 186 -8.59 7.95 12.35
C GLU A 186 -8.83 9.30 11.67
N LEU A 187 -8.12 10.33 12.10
CA LEU A 187 -8.12 11.67 11.51
C LEU A 187 -6.69 12.02 11.14
N ASP A 188 -6.44 12.17 9.84
CA ASP A 188 -5.15 12.55 9.30
C ASP A 188 -5.15 14.02 8.88
N VAL A 189 -4.01 14.68 9.09
CA VAL A 189 -3.68 16.00 8.56
C VAL A 189 -2.39 15.82 7.76
N MET A 190 -2.50 15.92 6.43
CA MET A 190 -1.44 15.56 5.48
C MET A 190 -1.02 16.75 4.62
N ASN A 191 0.20 16.71 4.06
CA ASN A 191 0.63 17.72 3.09
C ASN A 191 -0.18 17.72 1.80
N GLY A 192 -0.77 16.58 1.39
CA GLY A 192 -1.51 16.47 0.15
C GLY A 192 -0.63 16.29 -1.10
N GLN A 193 0.69 16.22 -0.95
CA GLN A 193 1.63 16.14 -2.06
C GLN A 193 2.21 14.73 -2.30
N GLY A 194 2.01 13.83 -1.31
CA GLY A 194 2.39 12.42 -1.38
C GLY A 194 3.80 12.11 -0.89
N ILE A 195 4.23 10.90 -1.22
CA ILE A 195 5.43 10.27 -0.67
C ILE A 195 6.71 11.07 -0.92
N ASN A 196 7.53 11.26 0.12
CA ASN A 196 8.85 11.90 0.09
C ASN A 196 8.85 13.32 -0.50
N LYS A 197 7.72 14.02 -0.47
CA LYS A 197 7.58 15.36 -1.05
C LYS A 197 7.25 16.39 0.02
N LYS A 198 7.82 17.58 -0.15
CA LYS A 198 7.39 18.77 0.58
C LYS A 198 6.02 19.21 0.05
N ASP A 199 5.31 19.95 0.87
CA ASP A 199 4.07 20.61 0.47
C ASP A 199 4.34 21.58 -0.70
N GLY A 200 3.51 21.50 -1.73
CA GLY A 200 3.57 22.40 -2.90
C GLY A 200 2.75 23.67 -2.72
N ASN A 201 1.82 23.67 -1.75
CA ASN A 201 0.99 24.82 -1.38
C ASN A 201 0.94 24.96 0.16
N ASN A 202 0.11 25.85 0.69
CA ASN A 202 -0.02 26.05 2.14
C ASN A 202 -1.26 25.35 2.73
N PHE A 203 -1.99 24.56 1.94
CA PHE A 203 -3.16 23.84 2.40
C PHE A 203 -2.78 22.44 2.90
N LYS A 204 -3.63 21.88 3.76
CA LYS A 204 -3.49 20.51 4.23
C LYS A 204 -4.70 19.69 3.81
N ASP A 205 -4.46 18.43 3.50
CA ASP A 205 -5.51 17.44 3.32
C ASP A 205 -5.95 16.91 4.68
N PHE A 206 -7.25 16.96 4.92
CA PHE A 206 -7.88 16.37 6.09
C PHE A 206 -8.58 15.09 5.66
N ILE A 207 -8.23 13.96 6.29
CA ILE A 207 -8.80 12.66 5.99
C ILE A 207 -9.42 12.08 7.24
N LEU A 208 -10.69 11.71 7.16
CA LEU A 208 -11.41 11.01 8.22
C LEU A 208 -11.67 9.58 7.78
N ARG A 209 -11.37 8.61 8.65
CA ARG A 209 -11.70 7.19 8.50
C ARG A 209 -12.47 6.71 9.70
N LEU A 210 -13.59 6.06 9.46
CA LEU A 210 -14.44 5.43 10.46
C LEU A 210 -14.61 3.95 10.11
N GLU A 211 -14.40 3.07 11.09
CA GLU A 211 -14.62 1.64 10.95
C GLU A 211 -15.60 1.15 12.01
N TYR A 212 -16.55 0.33 11.59
CA TYR A 212 -17.52 -0.31 12.48
C TYR A 212 -17.57 -1.81 12.26
N ARG A 213 -17.36 -2.57 13.32
CA ARG A 213 -17.33 -4.04 13.35
C ARG A 213 -18.53 -4.58 14.09
N PRO A 214 -19.73 -4.65 13.45
CA PRO A 214 -20.98 -5.05 14.12
C PRO A 214 -20.96 -6.49 14.58
N VAL A 215 -20.45 -7.39 13.75
CA VAL A 215 -20.38 -8.83 14.00
C VAL A 215 -18.99 -9.37 13.62
N LYS A 216 -18.67 -10.55 14.10
CA LYS A 216 -17.39 -11.21 13.80
C LYS A 216 -17.21 -11.39 12.28
N GLY A 217 -16.08 -10.96 11.78
CA GLY A 217 -15.68 -11.08 10.38
C GLY A 217 -16.13 -9.93 9.49
N LEU A 218 -17.09 -9.09 9.89
CA LEU A 218 -17.55 -7.95 9.11
C LEU A 218 -16.94 -6.63 9.64
N ASN A 219 -16.31 -5.87 8.75
CA ASN A 219 -15.86 -4.51 8.98
C ASN A 219 -16.49 -3.59 7.94
N LEU A 220 -17.20 -2.57 8.38
CA LEU A 220 -17.75 -1.50 7.55
C LEU A 220 -16.84 -0.29 7.66
N VAL A 221 -16.51 0.32 6.53
CA VAL A 221 -15.54 1.43 6.47
C VAL A 221 -16.15 2.60 5.70
N ALA A 222 -16.07 3.79 6.29
CA ALA A 222 -16.39 5.04 5.61
C ALA A 222 -15.18 5.97 5.70
N THR A 223 -14.80 6.59 4.58
CA THR A 223 -13.69 7.55 4.56
C THR A 223 -14.08 8.81 3.79
N GLY A 224 -13.45 9.92 4.14
CA GLY A 224 -13.63 11.20 3.45
C GLY A 224 -12.34 12.01 3.49
N GLN A 225 -12.06 12.74 2.43
CA GLN A 225 -10.94 13.66 2.29
C GLN A 225 -11.44 15.01 1.77
N ILE A 226 -10.98 16.07 2.38
CA ILE A 226 -11.08 17.43 1.88
C ILE A 226 -9.69 18.06 1.85
N GLY A 227 -9.34 18.71 0.72
CA GLY A 227 -8.02 19.29 0.59
C GLY A 227 -7.78 19.97 -0.75
N ARG A 228 -6.49 20.26 -1.03
CA ARG A 228 -6.04 20.84 -2.28
C ARG A 228 -4.73 20.21 -2.73
N GLY A 229 -4.71 19.66 -3.95
CA GLY A 229 -3.49 19.23 -4.61
C GLY A 229 -2.77 20.41 -5.28
N HIS A 230 -1.45 20.31 -5.40
CA HIS A 230 -0.63 21.22 -6.22
C HIS A 230 -0.04 20.43 -7.38
N SER A 231 -0.48 20.69 -8.60
CA SER A 231 -0.09 19.95 -9.80
C SER A 231 1.42 20.07 -10.07
N ILE A 232 2.06 18.92 -10.35
CA ILE A 232 3.48 18.83 -10.70
C ILE A 232 3.68 18.25 -12.10
N LEU A 233 2.73 18.47 -13.00
CA LEU A 233 2.87 18.09 -14.40
C LEU A 233 4.08 18.79 -15.01
N ALA A 234 4.72 18.17 -16.00
CA ALA A 234 5.75 18.87 -16.76
C ALA A 234 5.11 19.99 -17.61
N ASP A 235 5.87 21.06 -17.87
CA ASP A 235 5.39 22.21 -18.63
C ASP A 235 4.82 21.80 -19.99
N GLY A 236 3.65 22.35 -20.29
CA GLY A 236 2.90 22.04 -21.52
C GLY A 236 2.25 20.64 -21.56
N LYS A 237 2.28 19.89 -20.46
CA LYS A 237 1.60 18.60 -20.33
C LYS A 237 0.31 18.74 -19.53
N VAL A 238 -0.67 17.95 -19.90
CA VAL A 238 -1.96 17.84 -19.20
C VAL A 238 -2.26 16.38 -18.87
N SER A 239 -3.01 16.17 -17.81
CA SER A 239 -3.54 14.83 -17.51
C SER A 239 -4.63 14.47 -18.51
N VAL A 240 -4.59 13.25 -19.05
CA VAL A 240 -5.65 12.74 -19.93
C VAL A 240 -7.02 12.71 -19.24
N TYR A 241 -7.05 12.51 -17.94
CA TYR A 241 -8.29 12.46 -17.16
C TYR A 241 -8.79 13.83 -16.72
N ASN A 242 -7.88 14.80 -16.56
CA ASN A 242 -8.18 16.14 -16.10
C ASN A 242 -7.36 17.17 -16.89
N PRO A 243 -7.79 17.49 -18.13
CA PRO A 243 -7.03 18.34 -19.05
C PRO A 243 -7.08 19.84 -18.70
N THR A 244 -7.90 20.25 -17.74
CA THR A 244 -8.05 21.66 -17.34
C THR A 244 -7.00 22.13 -16.36
N ILE A 245 -6.42 21.21 -15.56
CA ILE A 245 -5.41 21.55 -14.55
C ILE A 245 -4.01 21.58 -15.18
N GLN A 246 -3.33 22.72 -15.03
CA GLN A 246 -2.00 22.97 -15.58
C GLN A 246 -0.92 22.72 -14.51
N ASN A 247 0.35 22.70 -14.95
CA ASN A 247 1.48 22.64 -14.04
C ASN A 247 1.48 23.83 -13.05
N GLY A 248 1.76 23.56 -11.79
CA GLY A 248 1.84 24.57 -10.73
C GLY A 248 0.49 25.08 -10.22
N GLU A 249 -0.64 24.59 -10.73
CA GLU A 249 -1.96 24.98 -10.25
C GLU A 249 -2.39 24.22 -8.99
N ASP A 250 -2.99 24.97 -8.07
CA ASP A 250 -3.71 24.43 -6.93
C ASP A 250 -5.14 24.08 -7.34
N TYR A 251 -5.57 22.86 -7.03
CA TYR A 251 -6.90 22.40 -7.37
C TYR A 251 -7.62 21.76 -6.17
N LYS A 252 -8.95 21.85 -6.16
CA LYS A 252 -9.80 21.18 -5.19
C LYS A 252 -9.60 19.67 -5.28
N ARG A 253 -9.46 19.01 -4.13
CA ARG A 253 -9.22 17.57 -4.02
C ARG A 253 -10.08 16.98 -2.92
N ASN A 254 -11.33 16.64 -3.25
CA ASN A 254 -12.29 16.08 -2.30
C ASN A 254 -12.66 14.65 -2.71
N ARG A 255 -12.73 13.76 -1.74
CA ARG A 255 -12.98 12.33 -1.96
C ARG A 255 -13.80 11.73 -0.83
N TRP A 256 -14.60 10.72 -1.13
CA TRP A 256 -15.25 9.90 -0.10
C TRP A 256 -15.41 8.47 -0.59
N THR A 257 -15.49 7.54 0.37
CA THR A 257 -15.65 6.13 0.09
C THR A 257 -16.52 5.43 1.13
N LEU A 258 -17.23 4.40 0.69
CA LEU A 258 -17.97 3.47 1.56
C LEU A 258 -17.63 2.05 1.17
N GLY A 259 -17.17 1.25 2.10
CA GLY A 259 -16.74 -0.12 1.84
C GLY A 259 -17.03 -1.09 2.96
N PHE A 260 -16.84 -2.35 2.65
CA PHE A 260 -16.92 -3.45 3.61
C PHE A 260 -15.80 -4.47 3.36
N ASP A 261 -15.39 -5.16 4.42
CA ASP A 261 -14.52 -6.33 4.39
C ASP A 261 -15.17 -7.42 5.24
N TYR A 262 -15.40 -8.58 4.63
CA TYR A 262 -15.98 -9.74 5.30
C TYR A 262 -15.05 -10.95 5.20
N LYS A 263 -14.74 -11.55 6.34
CA LYS A 263 -13.88 -12.74 6.43
C LYS A 263 -14.55 -13.86 7.19
N SER A 264 -14.66 -15.00 6.53
CA SER A 264 -15.19 -16.24 7.11
C SER A 264 -14.32 -17.43 6.73
N LYS A 265 -14.72 -18.64 7.22
CA LYS A 265 -14.08 -19.89 6.78
C LYS A 265 -14.54 -20.32 5.38
N ALA A 266 -15.73 -19.88 4.96
CA ALA A 266 -16.34 -20.28 3.70
C ALA A 266 -15.86 -19.40 2.53
N PHE A 267 -15.69 -18.10 2.76
CA PHE A 267 -15.20 -17.16 1.75
C PHE A 267 -14.74 -15.86 2.41
N ASN A 268 -13.93 -15.11 1.69
CA ASN A 268 -13.61 -13.71 1.98
C ASN A 268 -14.17 -12.85 0.86
N ALA A 269 -14.67 -11.67 1.21
CA ALA A 269 -15.13 -10.69 0.22
C ALA A 269 -14.90 -9.28 0.75
N HIS A 270 -14.47 -8.37 -0.11
CA HIS A 270 -14.42 -6.95 0.20
C HIS A 270 -14.82 -6.14 -1.03
N GLY A 271 -15.37 -4.98 -0.78
CA GLY A 271 -15.81 -4.08 -1.84
C GLY A 271 -15.98 -2.68 -1.33
N GLU A 272 -15.94 -1.73 -2.24
CA GLU A 272 -16.00 -0.32 -1.90
C GLU A 272 -16.60 0.47 -3.07
N TYR A 273 -17.40 1.47 -2.77
CA TYR A 273 -17.76 2.55 -3.67
C TYR A 273 -16.89 3.77 -3.36
N LEU A 274 -16.43 4.45 -4.41
CA LEU A 274 -15.52 5.60 -4.31
C LEU A 274 -15.99 6.71 -5.24
N GLU A 275 -15.87 7.96 -4.77
CA GLU A 275 -16.07 9.15 -5.57
C GLU A 275 -15.04 10.22 -5.22
N GLY A 276 -14.56 10.94 -6.24
CA GLY A 276 -13.60 12.02 -6.10
C GLY A 276 -13.94 13.20 -7.00
N ILE A 277 -13.50 14.39 -6.56
CA ILE A 277 -13.55 15.63 -7.32
C ILE A 277 -12.15 16.23 -7.29
N ASP A 278 -11.53 16.31 -8.48
CA ASP A 278 -10.25 16.97 -8.69
C ASP A 278 -10.46 18.18 -9.63
N GLY A 279 -10.37 19.41 -9.06
CA GLY A 279 -10.85 20.61 -9.75
C GLY A 279 -12.36 20.52 -10.01
N ASP A 280 -12.75 20.48 -11.29
CA ASP A 280 -14.13 20.34 -11.75
C ASP A 280 -14.47 18.93 -12.26
N VAL A 281 -13.50 18.03 -12.28
CA VAL A 281 -13.68 16.66 -12.78
C VAL A 281 -14.16 15.76 -11.66
N VAL A 282 -15.30 15.10 -11.89
CA VAL A 282 -15.86 14.07 -11.03
C VAL A 282 -15.42 12.70 -11.55
N SER A 283 -14.84 11.89 -10.68
CA SER A 283 -14.53 10.49 -10.90
C SER A 283 -15.24 9.60 -9.89
N ARG A 284 -15.72 8.43 -10.31
CA ARG A 284 -16.44 7.51 -9.41
C ARG A 284 -16.47 6.08 -9.91
N GLY A 285 -16.65 5.18 -9.00
CA GLY A 285 -16.79 3.76 -9.31
C GLY A 285 -16.88 2.89 -8.09
N GLY A 286 -16.65 1.61 -8.27
CA GLY A 286 -16.66 0.65 -7.18
C GLY A 286 -16.20 -0.72 -7.64
N TYR A 287 -15.84 -1.53 -6.69
CA TYR A 287 -15.34 -2.88 -6.93
C TYR A 287 -15.89 -3.88 -5.91
N LEU A 288 -15.82 -5.14 -6.29
CA LEU A 288 -16.06 -6.29 -5.44
C LEU A 288 -15.01 -7.36 -5.74
N THR A 289 -14.28 -7.77 -4.72
CA THR A 289 -13.27 -8.83 -4.80
C THR A 289 -13.61 -9.94 -3.80
N GLY A 290 -13.45 -11.18 -4.19
CA GLY A 290 -13.70 -12.32 -3.33
C GLY A 290 -12.74 -13.46 -3.54
N ALA A 291 -12.55 -14.28 -2.50
CA ALA A 291 -11.80 -15.52 -2.54
C ALA A 291 -12.58 -16.64 -1.86
N VAL A 292 -12.63 -17.82 -2.51
CA VAL A 292 -13.35 -19.00 -2.04
C VAL A 292 -12.40 -20.18 -1.97
N PRO A 293 -12.27 -20.86 -0.80
CA PRO A 293 -11.47 -22.07 -0.67
C PRO A 293 -12.01 -23.22 -1.54
N LEU A 294 -11.13 -23.97 -2.20
CA LEU A 294 -11.45 -25.10 -3.07
C LEU A 294 -10.97 -26.41 -2.44
N GLY A 295 -11.85 -27.05 -1.65
CA GLY A 295 -11.59 -28.33 -1.02
C GLY A 295 -10.52 -28.31 0.09
N THR A 296 -9.65 -27.31 0.10
CA THR A 296 -8.62 -27.08 1.12
C THR A 296 -8.47 -25.57 1.36
N PRO A 297 -8.20 -25.14 2.60
CA PRO A 297 -7.96 -23.71 2.89
C PRO A 297 -6.67 -23.15 2.29
N LYS A 298 -5.86 -23.99 1.64
CA LYS A 298 -4.63 -23.57 0.97
C LYS A 298 -4.82 -23.15 -0.49
N LEU A 299 -5.84 -23.71 -1.15
CA LEU A 299 -6.16 -23.38 -2.54
C LEU A 299 -7.46 -22.60 -2.58
N GLU A 300 -7.41 -21.40 -3.18
CA GLU A 300 -8.57 -20.53 -3.28
C GLU A 300 -8.76 -20.08 -4.73
N PHE A 301 -10.01 -20.01 -5.15
CA PHE A 301 -10.42 -19.28 -6.35
C PHE A 301 -10.57 -17.80 -5.99
N VAL A 302 -10.07 -16.92 -6.83
CA VAL A 302 -10.19 -15.47 -6.70
C VAL A 302 -10.99 -14.92 -7.86
N GLY A 303 -11.98 -14.09 -7.56
CA GLY A 303 -12.76 -13.35 -8.52
C GLY A 303 -12.85 -11.88 -8.13
N SER A 304 -12.75 -10.99 -9.10
CA SER A 304 -12.93 -9.55 -8.87
C SER A 304 -13.60 -8.90 -10.07
N TYR A 305 -14.46 -7.94 -9.77
CA TYR A 305 -15.02 -7.02 -10.77
C TYR A 305 -14.88 -5.58 -10.26
N ASP A 306 -14.40 -4.69 -11.15
CA ASP A 306 -14.07 -3.32 -10.83
C ASP A 306 -14.57 -2.42 -11.98
N TYR A 307 -15.32 -1.41 -11.63
CA TYR A 307 -15.78 -0.36 -12.52
C TYR A 307 -15.32 1.00 -12.02
N PHE A 308 -14.66 1.76 -12.84
CA PHE A 308 -14.28 3.13 -12.51
C PHE A 308 -14.38 4.06 -13.70
N ASN A 309 -15.00 5.22 -13.49
CA ASN A 309 -15.06 6.30 -14.46
C ASN A 309 -14.15 7.43 -13.99
N TYR A 310 -13.05 7.64 -14.69
CA TYR A 310 -12.01 8.62 -14.35
C TYR A 310 -12.46 10.08 -14.60
N ASN A 311 -13.36 10.27 -15.55
CA ASN A 311 -13.97 11.57 -15.87
C ASN A 311 -15.39 11.32 -16.37
N THR A 312 -16.36 11.56 -15.49
CA THR A 312 -17.76 11.26 -15.76
C THR A 312 -18.33 12.09 -16.91
N SER A 313 -17.88 13.34 -17.06
CA SER A 313 -18.32 14.24 -18.13
C SER A 313 -17.78 13.82 -19.49
N ALA A 314 -16.56 13.25 -19.53
CA ALA A 314 -15.95 12.74 -20.76
C ALA A 314 -16.27 11.25 -21.03
N GLY A 315 -16.99 10.59 -20.13
CA GLY A 315 -17.32 9.18 -20.25
C GLY A 315 -16.11 8.26 -20.28
N MET A 316 -15.07 8.56 -19.47
CA MET A 316 -13.82 7.77 -19.42
C MET A 316 -13.94 6.64 -18.42
N ASP A 317 -14.84 5.70 -18.70
CA ASP A 317 -15.07 4.53 -17.84
C ASP A 317 -14.26 3.31 -18.26
N GLN A 318 -13.86 2.53 -17.27
CA GLN A 318 -13.16 1.27 -17.42
C GLN A 318 -13.84 0.19 -16.59
N HIS A 319 -13.95 -1.00 -17.17
CA HIS A 319 -14.34 -2.23 -16.49
C HIS A 319 -13.11 -3.14 -16.41
N LYS A 320 -12.85 -3.69 -15.24
CA LYS A 320 -11.81 -4.70 -15.03
C LYS A 320 -12.42 -5.94 -14.39
N ALA A 321 -12.14 -7.10 -14.96
CA ALA A 321 -12.52 -8.38 -14.40
C ALA A 321 -11.27 -9.23 -14.16
N ILE A 322 -11.22 -9.90 -13.01
CA ILE A 322 -10.12 -10.79 -12.62
C ILE A 322 -10.73 -12.15 -12.26
N ALA A 323 -10.10 -13.22 -12.76
CA ALA A 323 -10.39 -14.58 -12.35
C ALA A 323 -9.08 -15.37 -12.24
N GLY A 324 -8.93 -16.16 -11.18
CA GLY A 324 -7.70 -16.92 -11.01
C GLY A 324 -7.66 -17.72 -9.74
N PHE A 325 -6.46 -18.18 -9.41
CA PHE A 325 -6.23 -19.05 -8.28
C PHE A 325 -5.05 -18.55 -7.47
N GLN A 326 -5.08 -18.84 -6.16
CA GLN A 326 -3.95 -18.67 -5.27
C GLN A 326 -3.75 -19.92 -4.40
N TYR A 327 -2.47 -20.28 -4.21
CA TYR A 327 -2.08 -21.43 -3.40
C TYR A 327 -1.12 -21.02 -2.29
N TRP A 328 -1.56 -21.18 -1.03
CA TRP A 328 -0.79 -20.89 0.18
C TRP A 328 0.08 -22.09 0.56
N PHE A 329 1.31 -22.13 0.09
CA PHE A 329 2.21 -23.25 0.36
C PHE A 329 2.86 -23.18 1.75
N TYR A 330 3.02 -21.95 2.32
CA TYR A 330 3.57 -21.79 3.67
C TYR A 330 3.12 -20.46 4.30
N LYS A 331 2.37 -20.51 5.43
CA LYS A 331 1.93 -19.30 6.17
C LYS A 331 1.40 -18.19 5.25
N LYS A 332 2.17 -17.07 5.14
CA LYS A 332 1.86 -15.91 4.26
C LYS A 332 2.63 -15.95 2.94
N CYS A 333 3.16 -17.12 2.54
CA CYS A 333 3.80 -17.35 1.25
C CYS A 333 2.82 -18.04 0.32
N ARG A 334 2.64 -17.49 -0.87
CA ARG A 334 1.69 -18.00 -1.87
C ARG A 334 2.21 -17.88 -3.28
N PHE A 335 1.65 -18.71 -4.14
CA PHE A 335 1.72 -18.58 -5.59
C PHE A 335 0.33 -18.21 -6.12
N GLN A 336 0.29 -17.31 -7.11
CA GLN A 336 -0.96 -16.81 -7.70
C GLN A 336 -0.84 -16.87 -9.22
N VAL A 337 -1.96 -17.23 -9.89
CA VAL A 337 -2.15 -17.12 -11.34
C VAL A 337 -3.49 -16.48 -11.58
N GLN A 338 -3.52 -15.39 -12.34
CA GLN A 338 -4.74 -14.63 -12.61
C GLN A 338 -4.81 -14.22 -14.08
N TYR A 339 -6.00 -14.32 -14.64
CA TYR A 339 -6.37 -13.65 -15.87
C TYR A 339 -7.07 -12.35 -15.54
N VAL A 340 -6.66 -11.28 -16.24
CA VAL A 340 -7.20 -9.93 -16.08
C VAL A 340 -7.69 -9.44 -17.42
N TYR A 341 -8.93 -8.96 -17.46
CA TYR A 341 -9.52 -8.29 -18.61
C TYR A 341 -9.84 -6.84 -18.26
N LYS A 342 -9.48 -5.90 -19.16
CA LYS A 342 -9.93 -4.49 -19.12
C LYS A 342 -10.51 -4.12 -20.45
N ASN A 343 -11.63 -3.37 -20.47
CA ASN A 343 -12.25 -2.90 -21.70
C ASN A 343 -11.70 -1.55 -22.21
N ALA A 344 -10.80 -0.96 -21.46
CA ALA A 344 -10.08 0.27 -21.80
C ALA A 344 -8.69 0.27 -21.16
N TYR A 345 -7.78 1.03 -21.73
CA TYR A 345 -6.41 1.16 -21.22
C TYR A 345 -5.79 2.48 -21.68
N LEU A 346 -4.72 2.88 -21.01
CA LEU A 346 -3.89 4.00 -21.44
C LEU A 346 -2.80 3.50 -22.40
N THR A 347 -2.62 4.19 -23.52
CA THR A 347 -1.45 3.99 -24.38
C THR A 347 -0.32 4.90 -23.91
N GLY A 348 0.89 4.32 -23.79
CA GLY A 348 2.05 5.06 -23.31
C GLY A 348 2.14 5.12 -21.78
N LYS A 349 3.08 5.91 -21.28
CA LYS A 349 3.28 6.16 -19.86
C LYS A 349 2.48 7.39 -19.43
N PRO A 350 2.01 7.49 -18.18
CA PRO A 350 1.26 8.64 -17.68
C PRO A 350 1.92 9.99 -17.93
N ASP A 351 3.25 10.02 -17.95
CA ASP A 351 4.08 11.22 -18.10
C ASP A 351 4.45 11.52 -19.56
N VAL A 352 3.98 10.72 -20.51
CA VAL A 352 4.30 10.91 -21.94
C VAL A 352 3.19 11.70 -22.61
N PRO A 353 3.49 12.74 -23.43
CA PRO A 353 2.48 13.58 -24.09
C PRO A 353 1.49 12.82 -25.00
N THR A 354 1.88 11.62 -25.42
CA THR A 354 1.08 10.74 -26.30
C THR A 354 0.18 9.76 -25.56
N THR A 355 0.06 9.87 -24.24
CA THR A 355 -0.85 9.03 -23.46
C THR A 355 -2.30 9.31 -23.84
N GLN A 356 -3.01 8.30 -24.29
CA GLN A 356 -4.41 8.37 -24.68
C GLN A 356 -5.22 7.29 -23.96
N PHE A 357 -6.45 7.65 -23.61
CA PHE A 357 -7.43 6.69 -23.12
C PHE A 357 -8.06 5.98 -24.32
N VAL A 358 -7.79 4.68 -24.45
CA VAL A 358 -8.23 3.87 -25.59
C VAL A 358 -9.26 2.86 -25.12
N ARG A 359 -10.39 2.83 -25.83
CA ARG A 359 -11.37 1.74 -25.66
C ARG A 359 -10.95 0.54 -26.48
N GLY A 360 -10.97 -0.63 -25.86
CA GLY A 360 -10.59 -1.90 -26.46
C GLY A 360 -10.20 -2.93 -25.41
N GLY A 361 -10.20 -4.18 -25.79
CA GLY A 361 -9.81 -5.27 -24.89
C GLY A 361 -8.31 -5.23 -24.57
N ASN A 362 -7.98 -5.23 -23.30
CA ASN A 362 -6.63 -5.50 -22.80
C ASN A 362 -6.70 -6.75 -21.92
N HIS A 363 -5.97 -7.79 -22.33
CA HIS A 363 -5.96 -9.11 -21.69
C HIS A 363 -4.59 -9.34 -21.06
N ALA A 364 -4.56 -9.74 -19.80
CA ALA A 364 -3.31 -10.11 -19.15
C ALA A 364 -3.41 -11.48 -18.48
N VAL A 365 -2.32 -12.22 -18.53
CA VAL A 365 -2.09 -13.40 -17.68
C VAL A 365 -0.93 -13.09 -16.76
N MET A 366 -1.21 -13.13 -15.47
CA MET A 366 -0.26 -12.75 -14.44
C MET A 366 0.04 -13.93 -13.54
N CYS A 367 1.33 -14.17 -13.28
CA CYS A 367 1.80 -15.14 -12.30
C CYS A 367 2.61 -14.41 -11.23
N GLN A 368 2.40 -14.71 -9.95
CA GLN A 368 3.15 -14.09 -8.86
C GLN A 368 3.55 -15.10 -7.78
N LEU A 369 4.81 -15.04 -7.39
CA LEU A 369 5.31 -15.65 -6.17
C LEU A 369 5.41 -14.58 -5.08
N GLN A 370 4.81 -14.84 -3.94
CA GLN A 370 4.95 -14.04 -2.73
C GLN A 370 5.67 -14.83 -1.65
N VAL A 371 6.75 -14.26 -1.14
CA VAL A 371 7.47 -14.79 0.02
C VAL A 371 7.44 -13.74 1.13
N ARG A 372 6.98 -14.11 2.33
CA ARG A 372 6.91 -13.22 3.49
C ARG A 372 7.47 -13.93 4.73
N PHE A 373 8.28 -13.23 5.48
CA PHE A 373 8.76 -13.66 6.79
C PHE A 373 8.25 -12.72 7.90
N ASN A 374 7.92 -13.32 9.05
CA ASN A 374 7.30 -12.71 10.25
C ASN A 374 5.86 -12.22 10.10
#